data_10ae8795313c655737f725866c157466
#
_entry.id   10ae8795313c655737f725866c157466
#
_cell.length_a   1.000
_cell.length_b   1.000
_cell.length_c   1.000
_cell.angle_alpha   90.00
_cell.angle_beta   90.00
_cell.angle_gamma   90.00
#
_symmetry.space_group_name_H-M   'P 1'
#
loop_
_entity.id
_entity.type
_entity.pdbx_description
1 polymer ?
#
loop_
_entity_poly.entity_id
_entity_poly.type
_entity_poly.pdbx_seq_one_letter_code
_entity_poly.pdbx_strand_id
1 'polypeptide(L)'
;MKKPFVSLRPEITRTHAQILMNWLEDERVTRFLSDSRSVSRFIAQAIDRSPMPILTHLFNQGGRFFMAYDRNDVPVGFVRLVKAGGQCEIVLVIGDHDTWGRGLGASTIREGLKFAFLDMRAECVIAKIHPCNARSLKSFQRCGFILGPETPTLNSLSMPAGRYLQLLREGAMADRGDIYVTEIDKVRLQSLMGLEVVTSIELEHEIERAIVVGPQQVAENVVTMNSEVMLRLDDEREQVALVYPQDADERSGKLSVLSDVGTAILGYQEGEAIECMVAERTRRVVIEKVIYQPESSGDFHL
;
A
#
# COMPACT_ATOMS: atom_id res chain seq x y z
N MET A 1 -15.49 5.22 11.01
CA MET A 1 -14.37 5.54 10.09
C MET A 1 -13.34 4.43 10.24
N LYS A 2 -13.06 3.64 9.18
CA LYS A 2 -11.95 2.67 9.20
C LYS A 2 -10.63 3.44 9.33
N LYS A 3 -9.73 2.99 10.20
CA LYS A 3 -8.39 3.58 10.33
C LYS A 3 -7.63 3.36 9.00
N PRO A 4 -6.84 4.33 8.50
CA PRO A 4 -5.98 4.12 7.33
C PRO A 4 -5.01 2.97 7.59
N PHE A 5 -4.51 2.34 6.51
CA PHE A 5 -3.55 1.23 6.63
C PHE A 5 -2.25 1.67 7.31
N VAL A 6 -1.79 2.87 6.99
CA VAL A 6 -0.69 3.55 7.70
C VAL A 6 -1.16 4.90 8.18
N SER A 7 -0.76 5.30 9.38
CA SER A 7 -0.93 6.66 9.90
C SER A 7 0.43 7.32 10.12
N LEU A 8 0.54 8.61 9.78
CA LEU A 8 1.76 9.39 10.00
C LEU A 8 1.61 10.26 11.24
N ARG A 9 2.57 10.17 12.17
CA ARG A 9 2.60 10.97 13.41
C ARG A 9 3.85 11.84 13.47
N PRO A 10 3.69 13.14 13.69
CA PRO A 10 4.82 14.08 13.71
C PRO A 10 5.64 14.04 14.99
N GLU A 11 5.12 13.46 16.07
CA GLU A 11 5.80 13.42 17.35
C GLU A 11 6.92 12.37 17.37
N ILE A 12 8.12 12.80 17.68
CA ILE A 12 9.31 11.94 17.81
C ILE A 12 9.75 11.95 19.27
N THR A 13 9.59 10.82 19.93
CA THR A 13 10.07 10.57 21.30
C THR A 13 11.47 9.96 21.29
N ARG A 14 12.09 9.82 22.48
CA ARG A 14 13.37 9.09 22.63
C ARG A 14 13.24 7.62 22.19
N THR A 15 12.12 6.99 22.48
CA THR A 15 11.83 5.61 22.03
C THR A 15 11.80 5.51 20.50
N HIS A 16 11.17 6.48 19.83
CA HIS A 16 11.19 6.54 18.37
C HIS A 16 12.61 6.72 17.82
N ALA A 17 13.39 7.58 18.43
CA ALA A 17 14.78 7.79 18.03
C ALA A 17 15.61 6.49 18.16
N GLN A 18 15.39 5.69 19.20
CA GLN A 18 16.04 4.39 19.36
C GLN A 18 15.60 3.39 18.28
N ILE A 19 14.31 3.32 17.96
CA ILE A 19 13.77 2.49 16.87
C ILE A 19 14.39 2.89 15.54
N LEU A 20 14.48 4.19 15.26
CA LEU A 20 15.11 4.71 14.03
C LEU A 20 16.58 4.30 13.93
N MET A 21 17.35 4.38 15.03
CA MET A 21 18.73 3.92 15.05
C MET A 21 18.85 2.44 14.69
N ASN A 22 18.02 1.58 15.30
CA ASN A 22 18.01 0.14 15.01
C ASN A 22 17.72 -0.13 13.52
N TRP A 23 16.77 0.58 12.92
CA TRP A 23 16.49 0.45 11.48
C TRP A 23 17.63 0.94 10.59
N LEU A 24 18.32 2.02 11.01
CA LEU A 24 19.45 2.57 10.27
C LEU A 24 20.75 1.78 10.44
N GLU A 25 20.81 0.84 11.36
CA GLU A 25 21.89 -0.12 11.55
C GLU A 25 21.68 -1.41 10.72
N ASP A 26 20.44 -1.72 10.30
CA ASP A 26 20.17 -2.87 9.42
C ASP A 26 20.63 -2.57 7.98
N GLU A 27 21.65 -3.30 7.51
CA GLU A 27 22.21 -3.13 6.16
C GLU A 27 21.18 -3.39 5.05
N ARG A 28 20.18 -4.23 5.29
CA ARG A 28 19.10 -4.50 4.32
C ARG A 28 18.21 -3.27 4.13
N VAL A 29 17.93 -2.55 5.21
CA VAL A 29 17.12 -1.32 5.22
C VAL A 29 17.91 -0.18 4.60
N THR A 30 19.19 -0.09 4.90
CA THR A 30 20.04 1.07 4.53
C THR A 30 20.76 0.92 3.22
N ARG A 31 20.70 -0.25 2.57
CA ARG A 31 21.40 -0.58 1.32
C ARG A 31 21.31 0.50 0.23
N PHE A 32 20.17 1.19 0.15
CA PHE A 32 19.90 2.22 -0.86
C PHE A 32 19.74 3.62 -0.26
N LEU A 33 20.08 3.80 1.03
CA LEU A 33 20.06 5.10 1.69
C LEU A 33 21.47 5.71 1.64
N SER A 34 21.56 6.92 1.12
CA SER A 34 22.76 7.73 1.29
C SER A 34 22.86 8.22 2.74
N ASP A 35 24.07 8.24 3.29
CA ASP A 35 24.40 8.82 4.62
C ASP A 35 23.72 8.21 5.85
N SER A 36 23.23 6.96 5.78
CA SER A 36 22.57 6.29 6.93
C SER A 36 23.43 6.29 8.20
N ARG A 37 24.75 6.09 8.09
CA ARG A 37 25.69 6.09 9.24
C ARG A 37 25.86 7.48 9.87
N SER A 38 25.83 8.56 9.07
CA SER A 38 25.92 9.91 9.60
C SER A 38 24.62 10.31 10.31
N VAL A 39 23.49 9.87 9.80
CA VAL A 39 22.17 10.09 10.39
C VAL A 39 22.04 9.33 11.73
N SER A 40 22.46 8.05 11.79
CA SER A 40 22.45 7.28 13.04
C SER A 40 23.30 7.94 14.13
N ARG A 41 24.52 8.40 13.80
CA ARG A 41 25.35 9.15 14.74
C ARG A 41 24.72 10.46 15.21
N PHE A 42 24.09 11.19 14.30
CA PHE A 42 23.36 12.42 14.64
C PHE A 42 22.24 12.14 15.64
N ILE A 43 21.46 11.08 15.42
CA ILE A 43 20.37 10.67 16.32
C ILE A 43 20.92 10.29 17.69
N ALA A 44 22.01 9.50 17.76
CA ALA A 44 22.65 9.12 19.00
C ALA A 44 23.10 10.36 19.80
N GLN A 45 23.78 11.30 19.15
CA GLN A 45 24.20 12.56 19.78
C GLN A 45 23.02 13.42 20.24
N ALA A 46 21.91 13.43 19.48
CA ALA A 46 20.70 14.14 19.84
C ALA A 46 20.04 13.57 21.11
N ILE A 47 20.02 12.24 21.22
CA ILE A 47 19.53 11.54 22.43
C ILE A 47 20.40 11.88 23.64
N ASP A 48 21.73 11.84 23.50
CA ASP A 48 22.65 12.06 24.58
C ASP A 48 22.65 13.51 25.11
N ARG A 49 22.54 14.47 24.19
CA ARG A 49 22.62 15.90 24.51
C ARG A 49 21.32 16.53 24.95
N SER A 50 20.17 15.93 24.63
CA SER A 50 18.86 16.48 24.96
C SER A 50 18.23 15.74 26.14
N PRO A 51 17.94 16.39 27.27
CA PRO A 51 17.19 15.79 28.38
C PRO A 51 15.69 15.69 28.07
N MET A 52 15.21 16.25 26.94
CA MET A 52 13.80 16.33 26.62
C MET A 52 13.23 14.97 26.18
N PRO A 53 12.02 14.61 26.60
CA PRO A 53 11.36 13.37 26.19
C PRO A 53 10.92 13.40 24.71
N ILE A 54 10.64 14.60 24.16
CA ILE A 54 10.19 14.84 22.79
C ILE A 54 11.31 15.50 22.01
N LEU A 55 11.70 14.87 20.90
CA LEU A 55 12.82 15.27 20.05
C LEU A 55 12.39 15.80 18.68
N THR A 56 11.09 15.98 18.45
CA THR A 56 10.48 16.36 17.15
C THR A 56 11.19 17.56 16.50
N HIS A 57 11.57 18.57 17.28
CA HIS A 57 12.24 19.77 16.77
C HIS A 57 13.62 19.47 16.13
N LEU A 58 14.33 18.44 16.60
CA LEU A 58 15.61 18.03 16.05
C LEU A 58 15.44 17.34 14.69
N PHE A 59 14.39 16.54 14.54
CA PHE A 59 14.09 15.82 13.28
C PHE A 59 13.49 16.73 12.20
N ASN A 60 12.83 17.82 12.60
CA ASN A 60 12.21 18.77 11.69
C ASN A 60 13.17 19.87 11.16
N GLN A 61 14.46 19.79 11.45
CA GLN A 61 15.44 20.70 10.88
C GLN A 61 15.60 20.47 9.38
N GLY A 62 15.16 21.45 8.56
CA GLY A 62 15.24 21.41 7.11
C GLY A 62 14.18 20.55 6.42
N GLY A 63 13.10 20.15 7.12
CA GLY A 63 11.99 19.41 6.54
C GLY A 63 10.99 18.97 7.61
N ARG A 64 9.95 18.23 7.22
CA ARG A 64 9.02 17.61 8.16
C ARG A 64 9.28 16.11 8.25
N PHE A 65 9.34 15.60 9.45
CA PHE A 65 9.58 14.19 9.74
C PHE A 65 8.36 13.57 10.42
N PHE A 66 7.99 12.35 10.00
CA PHE A 66 6.87 11.62 10.53
C PHE A 66 7.26 10.17 10.77
N MET A 67 6.84 9.63 11.93
CA MET A 67 6.82 8.19 12.13
C MET A 67 5.59 7.59 11.46
N ALA A 68 5.77 6.47 10.76
CA ALA A 68 4.72 5.70 10.14
C ALA A 68 4.31 4.54 11.05
N TYR A 69 3.00 4.41 11.31
CA TYR A 69 2.41 3.39 12.16
C TYR A 69 1.42 2.55 11.38
N ASP A 70 1.42 1.26 11.64
CA ASP A 70 0.38 0.36 11.15
C ASP A 70 -0.94 0.53 11.94
N ARG A 71 -1.93 -0.31 11.63
CA ARG A 71 -3.26 -0.29 12.29
C ARG A 71 -3.23 -0.68 13.75
N ASN A 72 -2.21 -1.44 14.16
CA ASN A 72 -2.03 -1.91 15.53
C ASN A 72 -1.24 -0.90 16.37
N ASP A 73 -1.04 0.32 15.84
CA ASP A 73 -0.22 1.34 16.47
C ASP A 73 1.26 0.92 16.66
N VAL A 74 1.76 0.03 15.77
CA VAL A 74 3.17 -0.38 15.74
C VAL A 74 3.92 0.52 14.75
N PRO A 75 5.08 1.12 15.15
CA PRO A 75 5.90 1.89 14.21
C PRO A 75 6.52 0.96 13.17
N VAL A 76 6.31 1.24 11.89
CA VAL A 76 6.75 0.41 10.75
C VAL A 76 7.75 1.12 9.84
N GLY A 77 7.91 2.43 10.00
CA GLY A 77 8.81 3.20 9.15
C GLY A 77 8.77 4.69 9.45
N PHE A 78 9.30 5.48 8.52
CA PHE A 78 9.23 6.93 8.60
C PHE A 78 9.15 7.59 7.22
N VAL A 79 8.66 8.82 7.22
CA VAL A 79 8.65 9.72 6.05
C VAL A 79 9.32 11.02 6.43
N ARG A 80 10.15 11.54 5.54
CA ARG A 80 10.69 12.89 5.60
C ARG A 80 10.29 13.65 4.36
N LEU A 81 9.71 14.83 4.54
CA LEU A 81 9.30 15.75 3.49
C LEU A 81 10.19 17.00 3.53
N VAL A 82 10.93 17.26 2.46
CA VAL A 82 11.86 18.40 2.36
C VAL A 82 11.36 19.32 1.25
N LYS A 83 10.83 20.49 1.62
CA LYS A 83 10.34 21.48 0.66
C LYS A 83 11.43 22.44 0.26
N ALA A 84 11.61 22.62 -1.05
CA ALA A 84 12.49 23.61 -1.65
C ALA A 84 11.73 24.32 -2.78
N GLY A 85 11.35 25.59 -2.54
CA GLY A 85 10.47 26.32 -3.47
C GLY A 85 9.10 25.64 -3.62
N GLY A 86 8.66 25.44 -4.86
CA GLY A 86 7.42 24.72 -5.20
C GLY A 86 7.53 23.19 -5.13
N GLN A 87 8.75 22.64 -5.03
CA GLN A 87 8.98 21.20 -4.98
C GLN A 87 9.09 20.68 -3.54
N CYS A 88 8.67 19.43 -3.34
CA CYS A 88 8.85 18.72 -2.08
C CYS A 88 9.48 17.34 -2.36
N GLU A 89 10.65 17.08 -1.82
CA GLU A 89 11.26 15.76 -1.87
C GLU A 89 10.68 14.88 -0.78
N ILE A 90 10.22 13.67 -1.15
CA ILE A 90 9.76 12.64 -0.22
C ILE A 90 10.82 11.57 -0.08
N VAL A 91 11.25 11.33 1.16
CA VAL A 91 12.12 10.21 1.54
C VAL A 91 11.34 9.31 2.48
N LEU A 92 11.34 8.02 2.20
CA LEU A 92 10.56 7.03 2.94
C LEU A 92 11.43 5.81 3.24
N VAL A 93 11.23 5.25 4.43
CA VAL A 93 11.84 3.99 4.86
C VAL A 93 10.79 3.15 5.58
N ILE A 94 10.68 1.88 5.18
CA ILE A 94 10.01 0.84 5.97
C ILE A 94 11.09 0.06 6.69
N GLY A 95 11.10 0.20 8.03
CA GLY A 95 12.21 -0.22 8.87
C GLY A 95 12.28 -1.71 9.13
N ASP A 96 11.14 -2.40 9.17
CA ASP A 96 11.10 -3.83 9.38
C ASP A 96 11.00 -4.58 8.04
N HIS A 97 12.10 -5.29 7.69
CA HIS A 97 12.20 -6.03 6.43
C HIS A 97 11.21 -7.21 6.35
N ASP A 98 10.78 -7.79 7.48
CA ASP A 98 9.82 -8.89 7.51
C ASP A 98 8.39 -8.43 7.16
N THR A 99 8.17 -7.13 7.21
CA THR A 99 6.88 -6.51 6.82
C THR A 99 6.87 -6.02 5.37
N TRP A 100 7.97 -6.15 4.64
CA TRP A 100 8.03 -5.75 3.24
C TRP A 100 7.11 -6.58 2.35
N GLY A 101 6.62 -6.01 1.26
CA GLY A 101 5.67 -6.68 0.36
C GLY A 101 4.21 -6.64 0.83
N ARG A 102 3.93 -6.05 2.00
CA ARG A 102 2.57 -5.95 2.56
C ARG A 102 1.89 -4.61 2.26
N GLY A 103 2.32 -3.88 1.24
CA GLY A 103 1.70 -2.60 0.84
C GLY A 103 1.99 -1.39 1.76
N LEU A 104 2.71 -1.58 2.88
CA LEU A 104 3.04 -0.49 3.83
C LEU A 104 3.73 0.70 3.15
N GLY A 105 4.65 0.44 2.21
CA GLY A 105 5.35 1.50 1.47
C GLY A 105 4.39 2.37 0.65
N ALA A 106 3.47 1.76 -0.08
CA ALA A 106 2.49 2.50 -0.88
C ALA A 106 1.51 3.31 -0.01
N SER A 107 1.01 2.72 1.08
CA SER A 107 0.17 3.44 2.04
C SER A 107 0.91 4.62 2.69
N THR A 108 2.17 4.41 3.07
CA THR A 108 3.04 5.47 3.62
C THR A 108 3.27 6.60 2.61
N ILE A 109 3.47 6.28 1.32
CA ILE A 109 3.60 7.28 0.25
C ILE A 109 2.31 8.09 0.13
N ARG A 110 1.14 7.44 0.08
CA ARG A 110 -0.16 8.15 -0.02
C ARG A 110 -0.40 9.11 1.13
N GLU A 111 -0.12 8.67 2.37
CA GLU A 111 -0.21 9.55 3.54
C GLU A 111 0.79 10.71 3.46
N GLY A 112 2.04 10.45 3.04
CA GLY A 112 3.04 11.50 2.83
C GLY A 112 2.62 12.52 1.78
N LEU A 113 1.98 12.09 0.69
CA LEU A 113 1.44 12.97 -0.35
C LEU A 113 0.35 13.89 0.17
N LYS A 114 -0.53 13.42 1.07
CA LYS A 114 -1.54 14.26 1.72
C LYS A 114 -0.87 15.44 2.45
N PHE A 115 0.15 15.17 3.27
CA PHE A 115 0.89 16.23 3.96
C PHE A 115 1.62 17.16 3.00
N ALA A 116 2.27 16.61 1.96
CA ALA A 116 3.01 17.42 1.00
C ALA A 116 2.10 18.38 0.22
N PHE A 117 0.97 17.91 -0.28
CA PHE A 117 0.06 18.73 -1.09
C PHE A 117 -0.89 19.59 -0.28
N LEU A 118 -1.52 19.02 0.79
CA LEU A 118 -2.58 19.73 1.52
C LEU A 118 -2.01 20.67 2.59
N ASP A 119 -0.99 20.22 3.35
CA ASP A 119 -0.43 21.02 4.44
C ASP A 119 0.74 21.90 3.98
N MET A 120 1.68 21.31 3.20
CA MET A 120 2.87 22.03 2.76
C MET A 120 2.65 22.78 1.44
N ARG A 121 1.53 22.56 0.74
CA ARG A 121 1.16 23.20 -0.53
C ARG A 121 2.29 23.08 -1.56
N ALA A 122 2.79 21.86 -1.74
CA ALA A 122 3.77 21.59 -2.78
C ALA A 122 3.10 21.65 -4.17
N GLU A 123 3.80 22.16 -5.16
CA GLU A 123 3.36 22.12 -6.56
C GLU A 123 3.71 20.79 -7.23
N CYS A 124 4.78 20.16 -6.74
CA CYS A 124 5.25 18.87 -7.22
C CYS A 124 5.98 18.14 -6.09
N VAL A 125 5.70 16.84 -5.94
CA VAL A 125 6.47 15.95 -5.06
C VAL A 125 7.43 15.14 -5.90
N ILE A 126 8.70 15.07 -5.47
CA ILE A 126 9.76 14.30 -6.14
C ILE A 126 10.30 13.21 -5.24
N ALA A 127 10.65 12.08 -5.83
CA ALA A 127 11.36 11.00 -5.16
C ALA A 127 12.62 10.64 -5.95
N LYS A 128 13.73 10.44 -5.24
CA LYS A 128 15.01 10.02 -5.82
C LYS A 128 15.33 8.61 -5.38
N ILE A 129 15.40 7.69 -6.31
CA ILE A 129 15.46 6.24 -6.03
C ILE A 129 16.62 5.63 -6.78
N HIS A 130 17.44 4.85 -6.08
CA HIS A 130 18.53 4.09 -6.71
C HIS A 130 17.96 3.10 -7.75
N PRO A 131 18.54 2.98 -8.98
CA PRO A 131 18.00 2.13 -10.04
C PRO A 131 17.80 0.65 -9.62
N CYS A 132 18.68 0.14 -8.78
CA CYS A 132 18.56 -1.24 -8.25
C CYS A 132 17.52 -1.41 -7.14
N ASN A 133 16.85 -0.34 -6.70
CA ASN A 133 15.77 -0.42 -5.71
C ASN A 133 14.42 -0.60 -6.41
N ALA A 134 14.26 -1.74 -7.11
CA ALA A 134 13.05 -2.05 -7.88
C ALA A 134 11.77 -2.00 -7.03
N ARG A 135 11.86 -2.42 -5.75
CA ARG A 135 10.72 -2.38 -4.82
C ARG A 135 10.23 -0.95 -4.58
N SER A 136 11.14 -0.02 -4.28
CA SER A 136 10.76 1.39 -4.09
C SER A 136 10.24 2.00 -5.37
N LEU A 137 10.91 1.78 -6.51
CA LEU A 137 10.46 2.23 -7.83
C LEU A 137 9.01 1.80 -8.10
N LYS A 138 8.72 0.49 -7.93
CA LYS A 138 7.39 -0.08 -8.11
C LYS A 138 6.36 0.57 -7.18
N SER A 139 6.68 0.79 -5.89
CA SER A 139 5.77 1.42 -4.93
C SER A 139 5.41 2.86 -5.30
N PHE A 140 6.40 3.66 -5.73
CA PHE A 140 6.13 5.03 -6.16
C PHE A 140 5.35 5.10 -7.47
N GLN A 141 5.68 4.26 -8.47
CA GLN A 141 4.93 4.18 -9.73
C GLN A 141 3.47 3.79 -9.51
N ARG A 142 3.20 2.82 -8.62
CA ARG A 142 1.84 2.43 -8.20
C ARG A 142 1.06 3.55 -7.53
N CYS A 143 1.74 4.45 -6.82
CA CYS A 143 1.12 5.65 -6.30
C CYS A 143 0.94 6.75 -7.37
N GLY A 144 1.20 6.44 -8.65
CA GLY A 144 0.97 7.33 -9.78
C GLY A 144 2.12 8.32 -10.07
N PHE A 145 3.30 8.13 -9.48
CA PHE A 145 4.47 8.91 -9.82
C PHE A 145 4.93 8.63 -11.26
N ILE A 146 5.35 9.67 -11.94
CA ILE A 146 5.87 9.62 -13.31
C ILE A 146 7.39 9.47 -13.22
N LEU A 147 7.92 8.45 -13.91
CA LEU A 147 9.36 8.27 -14.04
C LEU A 147 9.92 9.37 -14.96
N GLY A 148 10.89 10.10 -14.47
CA GLY A 148 11.66 11.08 -15.24
C GLY A 148 12.83 10.44 -15.98
N PRO A 149 13.73 11.26 -16.56
CA PRO A 149 14.93 10.77 -17.23
C PRO A 149 15.77 9.89 -16.29
N GLU A 150 16.16 8.73 -16.77
CA GLU A 150 17.04 7.82 -16.03
C GLU A 150 18.48 8.35 -16.01
N THR A 151 19.10 8.24 -14.84
CA THR A 151 20.54 8.47 -14.70
C THR A 151 21.21 7.20 -14.16
N PRO A 152 22.51 7.00 -14.40
CA PRO A 152 23.20 5.79 -13.90
C PRO A 152 23.16 5.62 -12.38
N THR A 153 22.95 6.70 -11.64
CA THR A 153 23.04 6.73 -10.17
C THR A 153 21.67 6.86 -9.48
N LEU A 154 20.72 7.56 -10.11
CA LEU A 154 19.42 7.87 -9.49
C LEU A 154 18.33 7.97 -10.55
N ASN A 155 17.18 7.35 -10.28
CA ASN A 155 15.92 7.59 -10.96
C ASN A 155 15.17 8.70 -10.22
N SER A 156 14.75 9.72 -10.94
CA SER A 156 13.89 10.77 -10.41
C SER A 156 12.46 10.49 -10.81
N LEU A 157 11.56 10.38 -9.82
CA LEU A 157 10.13 10.25 -10.04
C LEU A 157 9.44 11.52 -9.57
N SER A 158 8.37 11.91 -10.24
CA SER A 158 7.62 13.13 -9.90
C SER A 158 6.11 12.90 -9.85
N MET A 159 5.45 13.63 -8.96
CA MET A 159 4.01 13.73 -8.82
C MET A 159 3.61 15.20 -8.83
N PRO A 160 3.17 15.76 -9.96
CA PRO A 160 2.61 17.10 -10.02
C PRO A 160 1.27 17.20 -9.26
N ALA A 161 0.97 18.35 -8.65
CA ALA A 161 -0.28 18.55 -7.91
C ALA A 161 -1.54 18.29 -8.74
N GLY A 162 -1.54 18.66 -10.04
CA GLY A 162 -2.66 18.39 -10.94
C GLY A 162 -2.94 16.89 -11.10
N ARG A 163 -1.87 16.08 -11.25
CA ARG A 163 -1.99 14.61 -11.32
C ARG A 163 -2.49 14.01 -10.00
N TYR A 164 -1.97 14.48 -8.86
CA TYR A 164 -2.44 14.05 -7.54
C TYR A 164 -3.94 14.31 -7.36
N LEU A 165 -4.42 15.51 -7.74
CA LEU A 165 -5.84 15.85 -7.66
C LEU A 165 -6.71 15.02 -8.62
N GLN A 166 -6.19 14.67 -9.80
CA GLN A 166 -6.85 13.76 -10.72
C GLN A 166 -7.00 12.37 -10.10
N LEU A 167 -5.92 11.78 -9.58
CA LEU A 167 -5.94 10.46 -8.94
C LEU A 167 -6.84 10.43 -7.69
N LEU A 168 -6.95 11.53 -6.94
CA LEU A 168 -7.93 11.65 -5.84
C LEU A 168 -9.36 11.58 -6.33
N ARG A 169 -9.69 12.25 -7.44
CA ARG A 169 -11.04 12.23 -8.03
C ARG A 169 -11.40 10.86 -8.60
N GLU A 170 -10.43 10.15 -9.12
CA GLU A 170 -10.55 8.78 -9.66
C GLU A 170 -10.59 7.71 -8.55
N GLY A 171 -10.47 8.09 -7.26
CA GLY A 171 -10.42 7.15 -6.14
C GLY A 171 -9.12 6.34 -6.04
N ALA A 172 -8.17 6.53 -6.95
CA ALA A 172 -6.92 5.78 -7.01
C ALA A 172 -5.97 6.03 -5.81
N MET A 173 -6.23 7.08 -5.02
CA MET A 173 -5.50 7.41 -3.79
C MET A 173 -6.18 6.92 -2.52
N ALA A 174 -7.36 6.30 -2.61
CA ALA A 174 -8.04 5.75 -1.45
C ALA A 174 -7.28 4.54 -0.90
N ASP A 175 -7.09 4.50 0.42
CA ASP A 175 -6.72 3.26 1.09
C ASP A 175 -7.96 2.35 1.07
N ARG A 176 -7.94 1.37 0.18
CA ARG A 176 -8.92 0.28 0.20
C ARG A 176 -8.74 -0.48 1.52
N GLY A 177 -9.84 -1.00 2.08
CA GLY A 177 -9.85 -1.75 3.35
C GLY A 177 -8.86 -2.93 3.37
N ASP A 178 -8.72 -3.61 4.52
CA ASP A 178 -7.96 -4.88 4.59
C ASP A 178 -8.62 -5.90 3.68
N ILE A 179 -7.81 -6.56 2.87
CA ILE A 179 -8.22 -7.76 2.17
C ILE A 179 -7.54 -8.96 2.80
N TYR A 180 -8.23 -10.08 2.84
CA TYR A 180 -7.73 -11.33 3.35
C TYR A 180 -7.58 -12.32 2.20
N VAL A 181 -6.42 -12.96 2.10
CA VAL A 181 -6.13 -13.95 1.07
C VAL A 181 -5.54 -15.18 1.74
N THR A 182 -5.98 -16.37 1.33
CA THR A 182 -5.39 -17.60 1.86
C THR A 182 -3.95 -17.78 1.36
N GLU A 183 -3.14 -18.54 2.11
CA GLU A 183 -1.77 -18.86 1.68
C GLU A 183 -1.77 -19.54 0.31
N ILE A 184 -2.75 -20.41 0.06
CA ILE A 184 -2.89 -21.17 -1.18
C ILE A 184 -3.22 -20.23 -2.34
N ASP A 185 -4.22 -19.37 -2.17
CA ASP A 185 -4.63 -18.41 -3.19
C ASP A 185 -3.51 -17.43 -3.53
N LYS A 186 -2.79 -16.95 -2.50
CA LYS A 186 -1.64 -16.07 -2.74
C LYS A 186 -0.61 -16.69 -3.66
N VAL A 187 -0.21 -17.94 -3.40
CA VAL A 187 0.77 -18.66 -4.23
C VAL A 187 0.25 -18.87 -5.65
N ARG A 188 -1.01 -19.30 -5.79
CA ARG A 188 -1.65 -19.52 -7.10
C ARG A 188 -1.75 -18.21 -7.91
N LEU A 189 -2.21 -17.13 -7.28
CA LEU A 189 -2.35 -15.82 -7.91
C LEU A 189 -0.99 -15.22 -8.29
N GLN A 190 0.03 -15.37 -7.44
CA GLN A 190 1.40 -14.95 -7.78
C GLN A 190 1.98 -15.74 -8.95
N SER A 191 1.68 -17.03 -9.06
CA SER A 191 2.09 -17.87 -10.20
C SER A 191 1.44 -17.42 -11.50
N LEU A 192 0.16 -17.03 -11.47
CA LEU A 192 -0.55 -16.47 -12.65
C LEU A 192 0.07 -15.14 -13.12
N MET A 193 0.49 -14.28 -12.19
CA MET A 193 1.11 -12.99 -12.52
C MET A 193 2.55 -13.13 -13.04
N GLY A 194 3.24 -14.21 -12.73
CA GLY A 194 4.59 -14.53 -13.25
C GLY A 194 4.59 -15.05 -14.70
N LEU A 195 3.46 -15.44 -15.22
CA LEU A 195 3.29 -15.76 -16.63
C LEU A 195 3.05 -14.43 -17.38
N GLU A 196 3.97 -14.01 -18.23
CA GLU A 196 4.02 -12.70 -18.94
C GLU A 196 2.72 -12.30 -19.71
N VAL A 197 1.67 -13.10 -19.65
CA VAL A 197 0.42 -12.95 -20.42
C VAL A 197 -0.63 -12.09 -19.68
N VAL A 198 -0.49 -11.88 -18.35
CA VAL A 198 -1.54 -11.20 -17.57
C VAL A 198 -0.92 -10.27 -16.52
N THR A 199 -0.85 -9.00 -16.84
CA THR A 199 -0.46 -7.94 -15.90
C THR A 199 -1.68 -7.13 -15.46
N SER A 200 -2.47 -7.64 -14.52
CA SER A 200 -3.34 -6.77 -13.74
C SER A 200 -2.51 -6.14 -12.61
N ILE A 201 -2.07 -4.92 -12.85
CA ILE A 201 -1.33 -4.10 -11.85
C ILE A 201 -2.15 -3.95 -10.58
N GLU A 202 -3.48 -3.92 -10.71
CA GLU A 202 -4.41 -3.79 -9.58
C GLU A 202 -4.44 -5.05 -8.73
N LEU A 203 -4.55 -6.24 -9.33
CA LEU A 203 -4.55 -7.51 -8.60
C LEU A 203 -3.21 -7.74 -7.88
N GLU A 204 -2.09 -7.43 -8.53
CA GLU A 204 -0.77 -7.53 -7.90
C GLU A 204 -0.68 -6.63 -6.66
N HIS A 205 -1.24 -5.42 -6.75
CA HIS A 205 -1.31 -4.48 -5.64
C HIS A 205 -2.19 -5.00 -4.49
N GLU A 206 -3.36 -5.56 -4.81
CA GLU A 206 -4.25 -6.14 -3.81
C GLU A 206 -3.58 -7.31 -3.07
N ILE A 207 -2.95 -8.23 -3.80
CA ILE A 207 -2.28 -9.41 -3.21
C ILE A 207 -1.05 -9.03 -2.36
N GLU A 208 -0.27 -8.02 -2.78
CA GLU A 208 0.88 -7.57 -1.99
C GLU A 208 0.50 -6.97 -0.63
N ARG A 209 -0.63 -6.28 -0.56
CA ARG A 209 -1.14 -5.67 0.68
C ARG A 209 -2.02 -6.60 1.51
N ALA A 210 -2.41 -7.75 0.95
CA ALA A 210 -3.30 -8.70 1.60
C ALA A 210 -2.74 -9.24 2.92
N ILE A 211 -3.62 -9.38 3.91
CA ILE A 211 -3.34 -10.14 5.11
C ILE A 211 -3.44 -11.62 4.74
N VAL A 212 -2.30 -12.30 4.79
CA VAL A 212 -2.24 -13.74 4.47
C VAL A 212 -2.66 -14.51 5.70
N VAL A 213 -3.65 -15.39 5.52
CA VAL A 213 -4.19 -16.24 6.59
C VAL A 213 -4.18 -17.71 6.16
N GLY A 214 -4.07 -18.60 7.12
CA GLY A 214 -4.27 -20.04 6.84
C GLY A 214 -5.72 -20.30 6.39
N PRO A 215 -5.98 -21.31 5.53
CA PRO A 215 -7.33 -21.60 5.03
C PRO A 215 -8.37 -21.82 6.14
N GLN A 216 -7.97 -22.34 7.29
CA GLN A 216 -8.83 -22.56 8.45
C GLN A 216 -9.03 -21.31 9.32
N GLN A 217 -8.35 -20.20 9.01
CA GLN A 217 -8.36 -18.97 9.80
C GLN A 217 -9.10 -17.84 9.10
N VAL A 218 -9.45 -18.02 7.82
CA VAL A 218 -10.23 -17.04 7.09
C VAL A 218 -11.68 -17.03 7.62
N ALA A 219 -12.24 -15.84 7.83
CA ALA A 219 -13.61 -15.72 8.29
C ALA A 219 -14.60 -16.09 7.18
N GLU A 220 -15.68 -16.77 7.50
CA GLU A 220 -16.69 -17.28 6.56
C GLU A 220 -17.40 -16.20 5.72
N ASN A 221 -17.29 -14.94 6.14
CA ASN A 221 -17.87 -13.77 5.45
C ASN A 221 -16.85 -13.04 4.54
N VAL A 222 -15.68 -13.61 4.30
CA VAL A 222 -14.64 -13.07 3.42
C VAL A 222 -14.74 -13.69 2.02
N VAL A 223 -14.63 -12.90 0.98
CA VAL A 223 -14.59 -13.39 -0.41
C VAL A 223 -13.20 -13.93 -0.73
N THR A 224 -13.07 -15.24 -0.86
CA THR A 224 -11.87 -15.94 -1.32
C THR A 224 -12.03 -16.43 -2.75
N MET A 225 -10.99 -17.03 -3.34
CA MET A 225 -11.14 -17.67 -4.66
C MET A 225 -12.20 -18.76 -4.59
N ASN A 226 -12.95 -18.94 -5.67
CA ASN A 226 -14.08 -19.86 -5.80
C ASN A 226 -15.27 -19.61 -4.84
N SER A 227 -15.30 -18.45 -4.17
CA SER A 227 -16.49 -18.02 -3.41
C SER A 227 -17.62 -17.61 -4.34
N GLU A 228 -18.88 -17.97 -3.96
CA GLU A 228 -20.10 -17.42 -4.58
C GLU A 228 -20.65 -16.29 -3.73
N VAL A 229 -20.93 -15.16 -4.35
CA VAL A 229 -21.33 -13.95 -3.65
C VAL A 229 -22.51 -13.27 -4.36
N MET A 230 -23.37 -12.63 -3.58
CA MET A 230 -24.36 -11.69 -4.07
C MET A 230 -23.75 -10.30 -4.07
N LEU A 231 -23.58 -9.74 -5.24
CA LEU A 231 -23.11 -8.38 -5.43
C LEU A 231 -24.26 -7.45 -5.75
N ARG A 232 -24.13 -6.20 -5.35
CA ARG A 232 -24.92 -5.10 -5.87
C ARG A 232 -23.99 -4.10 -6.54
N LEU A 233 -24.12 -4.01 -7.85
CA LEU A 233 -23.38 -3.07 -8.70
C LEU A 233 -24.30 -1.88 -8.99
N ASP A 234 -24.05 -0.75 -8.35
CA ASP A 234 -24.97 0.40 -8.30
C ASP A 234 -26.36 -0.05 -7.77
N ASP A 235 -27.35 -0.21 -8.63
CA ASP A 235 -28.71 -0.63 -8.27
C ASP A 235 -29.06 -2.07 -8.75
N GLU A 236 -28.15 -2.73 -9.47
CA GLU A 236 -28.37 -4.08 -10.01
C GLU A 236 -27.78 -5.13 -9.08
N ARG A 237 -28.52 -6.22 -8.84
CA ARG A 237 -28.08 -7.37 -8.06
C ARG A 237 -27.68 -8.52 -8.96
N GLU A 238 -26.54 -9.09 -8.70
CA GLU A 238 -26.01 -10.21 -9.47
C GLU A 238 -25.35 -11.23 -8.55
N GLN A 239 -25.63 -12.52 -8.77
CA GLN A 239 -24.91 -13.60 -8.10
C GLN A 239 -23.74 -14.02 -8.98
N VAL A 240 -22.53 -13.97 -8.44
CA VAL A 240 -21.32 -14.33 -9.16
C VAL A 240 -20.44 -15.26 -8.35
N ALA A 241 -19.67 -16.11 -9.04
CA ALA A 241 -18.59 -16.89 -8.46
C ALA A 241 -17.25 -16.26 -8.86
N LEU A 242 -16.39 -15.93 -7.89
CA LEU A 242 -15.06 -15.40 -8.15
C LEU A 242 -14.12 -16.56 -8.50
N VAL A 243 -13.63 -16.61 -9.73
CA VAL A 243 -12.85 -17.75 -10.23
C VAL A 243 -11.51 -17.34 -10.82
N TYR A 244 -10.63 -18.33 -10.99
CA TYR A 244 -9.38 -18.14 -11.75
C TYR A 244 -9.69 -17.88 -13.23
N PRO A 245 -8.79 -17.21 -13.99
CA PRO A 245 -9.05 -16.79 -15.37
C PRO A 245 -9.43 -17.93 -16.32
N GLN A 246 -8.87 -19.13 -16.10
CA GLN A 246 -9.17 -20.30 -16.94
C GLN A 246 -10.59 -20.84 -16.76
N ASP A 247 -11.22 -20.54 -15.63
CA ASP A 247 -12.57 -21.03 -15.27
C ASP A 247 -13.64 -19.97 -15.47
N ALA A 248 -13.24 -18.78 -15.96
CA ALA A 248 -14.14 -17.65 -16.15
C ALA A 248 -15.14 -17.88 -17.27
N ASP A 249 -16.42 -17.57 -17.00
CA ASP A 249 -17.51 -17.59 -17.94
C ASP A 249 -18.61 -16.61 -17.48
N GLU A 250 -18.61 -15.42 -18.05
CA GLU A 250 -19.58 -14.36 -17.71
C GLU A 250 -21.04 -14.80 -17.90
N ARG A 251 -21.32 -15.70 -18.85
CA ARG A 251 -22.70 -16.17 -19.13
C ARG A 251 -23.25 -17.05 -18.02
N SER A 252 -22.36 -17.73 -17.29
CA SER A 252 -22.71 -18.58 -16.14
C SER A 252 -22.46 -17.91 -14.80
N GLY A 253 -22.18 -16.59 -14.77
CA GLY A 253 -21.89 -15.84 -13.55
C GLY A 253 -20.52 -16.12 -12.93
N LYS A 254 -19.57 -16.70 -13.72
CA LYS A 254 -18.20 -16.95 -13.27
C LYS A 254 -17.31 -15.76 -13.61
N LEU A 255 -17.06 -14.92 -12.60
CA LEU A 255 -16.31 -13.70 -12.71
C LEU A 255 -14.81 -13.95 -12.53
N SER A 256 -14.00 -13.57 -13.53
CA SER A 256 -12.55 -13.67 -13.42
C SER A 256 -12.00 -12.76 -12.33
N VAL A 257 -11.06 -13.25 -11.52
CA VAL A 257 -10.30 -12.45 -10.57
C VAL A 257 -9.51 -11.33 -11.24
N LEU A 258 -9.25 -11.43 -12.55
CA LEU A 258 -8.55 -10.40 -13.33
C LEU A 258 -9.47 -9.30 -13.86
N SER A 259 -10.80 -9.46 -13.77
CA SER A 259 -11.74 -8.39 -14.13
C SER A 259 -11.71 -7.28 -13.08
N ASP A 260 -12.13 -6.06 -13.46
CA ASP A 260 -12.17 -4.90 -12.58
C ASP A 260 -12.95 -5.19 -11.29
N VAL A 261 -14.12 -5.82 -11.41
CA VAL A 261 -14.98 -6.18 -10.27
C VAL A 261 -14.38 -7.36 -9.50
N GLY A 262 -13.86 -8.39 -10.19
CA GLY A 262 -13.25 -9.56 -9.53
C GLY A 262 -12.05 -9.21 -8.68
N THR A 263 -11.14 -8.38 -9.22
CA THR A 263 -10.00 -7.84 -8.44
C THR A 263 -10.48 -7.00 -7.26
N ALA A 264 -11.56 -6.22 -7.45
CA ALA A 264 -12.05 -5.31 -6.42
C ALA A 264 -12.67 -6.03 -5.22
N ILE A 265 -13.32 -7.19 -5.41
CA ILE A 265 -14.03 -7.91 -4.34
C ILE A 265 -13.17 -8.93 -3.60
N LEU A 266 -12.05 -9.37 -4.17
CA LEU A 266 -11.16 -10.35 -3.55
C LEU A 266 -10.69 -9.90 -2.17
N GLY A 267 -10.89 -10.75 -1.16
CA GLY A 267 -10.44 -10.54 0.22
C GLY A 267 -11.28 -9.57 1.04
N TYR A 268 -12.35 -9.00 0.47
CA TYR A 268 -13.29 -8.14 1.19
C TYR A 268 -14.36 -8.94 1.91
N GLN A 269 -15.06 -8.31 2.85
CA GLN A 269 -16.08 -8.94 3.68
C GLN A 269 -17.49 -8.59 3.24
N GLU A 270 -18.43 -9.48 3.57
CA GLU A 270 -19.85 -9.20 3.48
C GLU A 270 -20.22 -7.87 4.16
N GLY A 271 -21.06 -7.08 3.51
CA GLY A 271 -21.48 -5.74 3.93
C GLY A 271 -20.52 -4.61 3.53
N GLU A 272 -19.35 -4.92 2.94
CA GLU A 272 -18.43 -3.89 2.48
C GLU A 272 -18.85 -3.32 1.12
N ALA A 273 -18.61 -2.02 0.97
CA ALA A 273 -18.81 -1.29 -0.27
C ALA A 273 -17.46 -0.81 -0.81
N ILE A 274 -17.23 -1.07 -2.08
CA ILE A 274 -15.96 -0.83 -2.78
C ILE A 274 -16.26 0.03 -4.00
N GLU A 275 -15.43 1.02 -4.26
CA GLU A 275 -15.44 1.74 -5.52
C GLU A 275 -14.38 1.16 -6.44
N CYS A 276 -14.76 0.76 -7.64
CA CYS A 276 -13.86 0.25 -8.68
C CYS A 276 -14.14 0.91 -10.02
N MET A 277 -13.16 0.92 -10.90
CA MET A 277 -13.30 1.40 -12.27
C MET A 277 -13.80 0.25 -13.14
N VAL A 278 -14.96 0.43 -13.77
CA VAL A 278 -15.53 -0.52 -14.73
C VAL A 278 -15.84 0.24 -16.01
N ALA A 279 -15.21 -0.14 -17.11
CA ALA A 279 -15.38 0.51 -18.42
C ALA A 279 -15.23 2.06 -18.33
N GLU A 280 -14.12 2.52 -17.71
CA GLU A 280 -13.77 3.95 -17.53
C GLU A 280 -14.75 4.76 -16.65
N ARG A 281 -15.60 4.09 -15.88
CA ARG A 281 -16.53 4.73 -14.94
C ARG A 281 -16.32 4.17 -13.55
N THR A 282 -16.29 5.04 -12.55
CA THR A 282 -16.32 4.61 -11.15
C THR A 282 -17.69 4.05 -10.83
N ARG A 283 -17.76 2.78 -10.43
CA ARG A 283 -18.98 2.11 -9.95
C ARG A 283 -18.80 1.69 -8.50
N ARG A 284 -19.93 1.65 -7.80
CA ARG A 284 -19.99 1.17 -6.42
C ARG A 284 -20.44 -0.28 -6.40
N VAL A 285 -19.56 -1.17 -5.95
CA VAL A 285 -19.83 -2.58 -5.71
C VAL A 285 -20.05 -2.80 -4.22
N VAL A 286 -21.14 -3.45 -3.85
CA VAL A 286 -21.44 -3.85 -2.48
C VAL A 286 -21.50 -5.36 -2.41
N ILE A 287 -20.76 -5.98 -1.51
CA ILE A 287 -20.86 -7.40 -1.21
C ILE A 287 -22.04 -7.57 -0.27
N GLU A 288 -23.20 -7.93 -0.82
CA GLU A 288 -24.43 -8.07 0.01
C GLU A 288 -24.40 -9.33 0.84
N LYS A 289 -23.85 -10.43 0.29
CA LYS A 289 -23.78 -11.71 0.97
C LYS A 289 -22.71 -12.61 0.37
N VAL A 290 -21.98 -13.34 1.21
CA VAL A 290 -21.20 -14.51 0.81
C VAL A 290 -22.11 -15.74 0.91
N ILE A 291 -22.42 -16.35 -0.23
CA ILE A 291 -23.37 -17.49 -0.34
C ILE A 291 -22.63 -18.80 -0.09
N TYR A 292 -21.43 -18.92 -0.64
CA TYR A 292 -20.55 -20.07 -0.51
C TYR A 292 -19.10 -19.58 -0.41
N GLN A 293 -18.34 -20.20 0.47
CA GLN A 293 -16.90 -20.01 0.61
C GLN A 293 -16.24 -21.38 0.78
N PRO A 294 -15.25 -21.75 -0.05
CA PRO A 294 -14.62 -23.06 0.00
C PRO A 294 -14.07 -23.42 1.38
N GLU A 295 -13.35 -22.51 2.02
CA GLU A 295 -12.70 -22.75 3.30
C GLU A 295 -13.69 -23.00 4.42
N SER A 296 -14.80 -22.27 4.47
CA SER A 296 -15.86 -22.49 5.47
C SER A 296 -16.63 -23.80 5.24
N SER A 297 -16.63 -24.27 3.98
CA SER A 297 -17.25 -25.53 3.58
C SER A 297 -16.31 -26.74 3.71
N GLY A 298 -15.02 -26.50 4.05
CA GLY A 298 -14.01 -27.56 4.16
C GLY A 298 -13.37 -27.98 2.83
N ASP A 299 -13.65 -27.27 1.75
CA ASP A 299 -13.17 -27.56 0.39
C ASP A 299 -11.80 -26.90 0.11
N PHE A 300 -10.83 -27.15 0.98
CA PHE A 300 -9.50 -26.50 0.97
C PHE A 300 -8.66 -26.76 -0.30
N HIS A 301 -9.11 -27.61 -1.20
CA HIS A 301 -8.42 -27.98 -2.44
C HIS A 301 -8.89 -27.20 -3.67
N LEU A 302 -9.92 -26.40 -3.55
CA LEU A 302 -10.49 -25.56 -4.64
C LEU A 302 -9.66 -24.31 -4.94
#